data_dfb40c58093ecc97d808951c894e53e6
#
_entry.id   dfb40c58093ecc97d808951c894e53e6
#
_cell.length_a   1.000
_cell.length_b   1.000
_cell.length_c   1.000
_cell.angle_alpha   90.00
_cell.angle_beta   90.00
_cell.angle_gamma   90.00
#
_symmetry.space_group_name_H-M   'P 1'
#
loop_
_entity.id
_entity.type
_entity.pdbx_description
1 polymer ?
#
loop_
_entity_poly.entity_id
_entity_poly.type
_entity_poly.pdbx_seq_one_letter_code
_entity_poly.pdbx_strand_id
1 'polypeptide(L)'
;TITDENKNGSLTATGGQRGAGIGGGYQASSSGITISGGEVEAKGGEWAAGIGGGEDGNGSHITIEGGKVTATGGKSGAGIGGGNNDNNVSNIGKGEHITIKDGKVTATGGGGAAGIGGGFAGAGSDITVSGGIVTATGGEDGAGIGSGEDAGSDGATNIKIDKIDDGEVTAIGGNNGAGIGSGNKSSAKYIEVSKGTVKATGGINSAGIGGGGEGFGEHITVSGGKVEAQGGENGAGIGGGYLGSGNEINIKGGKVTATGGANAAGIGGGSKDPSDNSSGNGSNI
;
A
#
# COMPACT_ATOMS: atom_id res chain seq x y z
N THR A 1 -13.06 -19.38 -1.63
CA THR A 1 -13.34 -18.94 -0.24
C THR A 1 -12.59 -19.83 0.72
N ILE A 2 -11.93 -19.23 1.70
CA ILE A 2 -11.29 -19.91 2.82
C ILE A 2 -12.12 -19.58 4.05
N THR A 3 -12.73 -20.60 4.65
CA THR A 3 -13.59 -20.48 5.82
C THR A 3 -13.04 -21.33 6.96
N ASP A 4 -13.33 -20.93 8.17
CA ASP A 4 -13.03 -21.72 9.37
C ASP A 4 -14.29 -21.79 10.25
N GLU A 5 -15.11 -22.78 9.99
CA GLU A 5 -16.37 -23.01 10.72
C GLU A 5 -16.13 -23.36 12.20
N ASN A 6 -15.00 -23.95 12.53
CA ASN A 6 -14.67 -24.41 13.88
C ASN A 6 -13.69 -23.48 14.63
N LYS A 7 -13.25 -22.39 14.02
CA LYS A 7 -12.31 -21.39 14.56
C LYS A 7 -10.92 -21.94 14.99
N ASN A 8 -10.52 -23.10 14.48
CA ASN A 8 -9.23 -23.75 14.77
C ASN A 8 -8.48 -24.15 13.50
N GLY A 9 -8.98 -23.79 12.33
CA GLY A 9 -8.38 -24.13 11.06
C GLY A 9 -7.14 -23.31 10.79
N SER A 10 -6.11 -23.94 10.25
CA SER A 10 -4.90 -23.29 9.77
C SER A 10 -4.59 -23.72 8.33
N LEU A 11 -4.15 -22.76 7.53
CA LEU A 11 -3.70 -22.97 6.17
C LEU A 11 -2.32 -22.35 5.99
N THR A 12 -1.35 -23.16 5.59
CA THR A 12 -0.06 -22.69 5.10
C THR A 12 0.04 -22.98 3.61
N ALA A 13 0.24 -21.95 2.81
CA ALA A 13 0.35 -22.07 1.37
C ALA A 13 1.62 -21.37 0.86
N THR A 14 2.44 -22.10 0.12
CA THR A 14 3.67 -21.57 -0.47
C THR A 14 3.62 -21.77 -1.97
N GLY A 15 3.77 -20.68 -2.72
CA GLY A 15 3.83 -20.72 -4.18
C GLY A 15 5.15 -21.31 -4.67
N GLY A 16 5.12 -21.92 -5.88
CA GLY A 16 6.33 -22.20 -6.63
C GLY A 16 7.01 -20.90 -7.06
N GLN A 17 8.19 -20.98 -7.69
CA GLN A 17 9.05 -19.83 -8.01
C GLN A 17 8.31 -18.60 -8.57
N ARG A 18 7.32 -18.82 -9.44
CA ARG A 18 6.55 -17.79 -10.15
C ARG A 18 5.07 -17.75 -9.76
N GLY A 19 4.66 -18.52 -8.78
CA GLY A 19 3.26 -18.64 -8.34
C GLY A 19 3.02 -17.93 -7.02
N ALA A 20 1.81 -17.40 -6.85
CA ALA A 20 1.34 -16.89 -5.56
C ALA A 20 1.22 -18.02 -4.52
N GLY A 21 1.32 -17.68 -3.24
CA GLY A 21 1.00 -18.62 -2.17
C GLY A 21 -0.47 -19.06 -2.26
N ILE A 22 -1.37 -18.09 -2.40
CA ILE A 22 -2.78 -18.30 -2.66
C ILE A 22 -3.17 -17.45 -3.85
N GLY A 23 -3.50 -18.05 -4.99
CA GLY A 23 -3.94 -17.31 -6.17
C GLY A 23 -3.40 -17.80 -7.49
N GLY A 24 -2.82 -16.89 -8.29
CA GLY A 24 -2.36 -17.16 -9.66
C GLY A 24 -1.01 -17.88 -9.73
N GLY A 25 -0.84 -18.71 -10.75
CA GLY A 25 0.46 -19.21 -11.19
C GLY A 25 1.18 -18.22 -12.11
N TYR A 26 2.21 -18.66 -12.78
CA TYR A 26 2.95 -17.84 -13.76
C TYR A 26 2.05 -17.27 -14.85
N GLN A 27 2.13 -15.96 -15.08
CA GLN A 27 1.30 -15.20 -16.02
C GLN A 27 -0.22 -15.32 -15.76
N ALA A 28 -0.58 -15.65 -14.53
CA ALA A 28 -1.97 -15.81 -14.17
C ALA A 28 -2.39 -14.83 -13.07
N SER A 29 -3.45 -14.10 -13.36
CA SER A 29 -4.13 -13.26 -12.37
C SER A 29 -4.99 -14.11 -11.45
N SER A 30 -5.28 -13.59 -10.27
CA SER A 30 -6.29 -14.15 -9.38
C SER A 30 -7.43 -13.17 -9.15
N SER A 31 -8.63 -13.69 -8.96
CA SER A 31 -9.80 -12.90 -8.63
C SER A 31 -10.74 -13.67 -7.71
N GLY A 32 -11.48 -12.93 -6.86
CA GLY A 32 -12.53 -13.53 -6.01
C GLY A 32 -11.99 -14.35 -4.84
N ILE A 33 -10.85 -13.97 -4.26
CA ILE A 33 -10.32 -14.62 -3.05
C ILE A 33 -11.05 -14.02 -1.83
N THR A 34 -11.71 -14.88 -1.05
CA THR A 34 -12.33 -14.49 0.23
C THR A 34 -11.73 -15.31 1.36
N ILE A 35 -11.30 -14.64 2.43
CA ILE A 35 -10.85 -15.26 3.68
C ILE A 35 -11.77 -14.78 4.78
N SER A 36 -12.56 -15.70 5.34
CA SER A 36 -13.57 -15.38 6.35
C SER A 36 -13.15 -15.77 7.76
N GLY A 37 -12.02 -16.49 7.92
CA GLY A 37 -11.54 -16.91 9.24
C GLY A 37 -10.32 -17.80 9.18
N GLY A 38 -9.92 -18.32 10.35
CA GLY A 38 -8.79 -19.22 10.51
C GLY A 38 -7.43 -18.50 10.59
N GLU A 39 -6.38 -19.29 10.72
CA GLU A 39 -5.01 -18.82 10.62
C GLU A 39 -4.46 -19.15 9.23
N VAL A 40 -4.19 -18.12 8.45
CA VAL A 40 -3.73 -18.25 7.06
C VAL A 40 -2.32 -17.69 6.96
N GLU A 41 -1.38 -18.53 6.54
CA GLU A 41 -0.02 -18.12 6.16
C GLU A 41 0.16 -18.37 4.67
N ALA A 42 0.40 -17.31 3.91
CA ALA A 42 0.59 -17.37 2.46
C ALA A 42 1.92 -16.74 2.07
N LYS A 43 2.76 -17.51 1.38
CA LYS A 43 4.06 -17.05 0.89
C LYS A 43 4.13 -17.19 -0.62
N GLY A 44 4.34 -16.09 -1.31
CA GLY A 44 4.60 -16.07 -2.75
C GLY A 44 5.95 -16.68 -3.11
N GLY A 45 6.04 -17.20 -4.33
CA GLY A 45 7.32 -17.50 -4.94
C GLY A 45 8.10 -16.22 -5.25
N GLU A 46 9.27 -16.35 -5.83
CA GLU A 46 10.25 -15.26 -5.99
C GLU A 46 9.67 -13.99 -6.62
N TRP A 47 8.76 -14.13 -7.57
CA TRP A 47 8.21 -13.03 -8.36
C TRP A 47 6.70 -12.82 -8.17
N ALA A 48 6.10 -13.47 -7.19
CA ALA A 48 4.66 -13.52 -7.04
C ALA A 48 4.17 -12.99 -5.69
N ALA A 49 2.89 -12.67 -5.63
CA ALA A 49 2.24 -12.22 -4.41
C ALA A 49 2.14 -13.35 -3.35
N GLY A 50 2.08 -12.98 -2.07
CA GLY A 50 1.67 -13.91 -1.02
C GLY A 50 0.24 -14.40 -1.26
N ILE A 51 -0.70 -13.45 -1.41
CA ILE A 51 -2.10 -13.69 -1.78
C ILE A 51 -2.40 -12.82 -2.99
N GLY A 52 -2.72 -13.42 -4.14
CA GLY A 52 -3.08 -12.66 -5.34
C GLY A 52 -2.47 -13.15 -6.63
N GLY A 53 -1.83 -12.28 -7.40
CA GLY A 53 -1.25 -12.60 -8.70
C GLY A 53 0.04 -13.41 -8.62
N GLY A 54 0.24 -14.32 -9.59
CA GLY A 54 1.55 -14.86 -9.90
C GLY A 54 2.44 -13.82 -10.58
N GLU A 55 3.67 -14.17 -10.96
CA GLU A 55 4.49 -13.32 -11.81
C GLU A 55 3.74 -12.95 -13.08
N ASP A 56 3.77 -11.68 -13.49
CA ASP A 56 2.99 -11.08 -14.56
C ASP A 56 1.45 -11.22 -14.38
N GLY A 57 0.99 -11.36 -13.13
CA GLY A 57 -0.43 -11.52 -12.80
C GLY A 57 -0.95 -10.45 -11.85
N ASN A 58 -2.22 -10.10 -11.99
CA ASN A 58 -2.93 -9.20 -11.10
C ASN A 58 -3.56 -9.96 -9.94
N GLY A 59 -3.65 -9.32 -8.77
CA GLY A 59 -4.50 -9.76 -7.66
C GLY A 59 -5.71 -8.85 -7.55
N SER A 60 -6.89 -9.36 -7.83
CA SER A 60 -8.11 -8.56 -7.80
C SER A 60 -9.25 -9.20 -7.00
N HIS A 61 -10.18 -8.35 -6.50
CA HIS A 61 -11.34 -8.79 -5.72
C HIS A 61 -10.95 -9.71 -4.55
N ILE A 62 -9.98 -9.26 -3.77
CA ILE A 62 -9.50 -9.97 -2.58
C ILE A 62 -10.22 -9.40 -1.36
N THR A 63 -10.96 -10.23 -0.63
CA THR A 63 -11.69 -9.81 0.56
C THR A 63 -11.22 -10.59 1.77
N ILE A 64 -10.83 -9.89 2.82
CA ILE A 64 -10.54 -10.47 4.13
C ILE A 64 -11.64 -10.01 5.09
N GLU A 65 -12.45 -10.96 5.55
CA GLU A 65 -13.59 -10.75 6.44
C GLU A 65 -13.28 -11.09 7.89
N GLY A 66 -12.14 -11.73 8.15
CA GLY A 66 -11.72 -12.12 9.48
C GLY A 66 -10.52 -13.06 9.48
N GLY A 67 -10.19 -13.56 10.68
CA GLY A 67 -9.08 -14.48 10.87
C GLY A 67 -7.74 -13.79 11.14
N LYS A 68 -6.68 -14.60 11.23
CA LYS A 68 -5.29 -14.14 11.30
C LYS A 68 -4.61 -14.47 9.98
N VAL A 69 -4.33 -13.45 9.20
CA VAL A 69 -3.74 -13.58 7.87
C VAL A 69 -2.31 -13.03 7.87
N THR A 70 -1.36 -13.86 7.49
CA THR A 70 0.03 -13.45 7.24
C THR A 70 0.34 -13.72 5.78
N ALA A 71 0.58 -12.66 5.03
CA ALA A 71 0.85 -12.73 3.60
C ALA A 71 2.22 -12.11 3.30
N THR A 72 3.12 -12.88 2.71
CA THR A 72 4.47 -12.44 2.34
C THR A 72 4.66 -12.62 0.83
N GLY A 73 4.90 -11.53 0.14
CA GLY A 73 5.29 -11.55 -1.27
C GLY A 73 6.70 -12.10 -1.46
N GLY A 74 6.99 -12.56 -2.66
CA GLY A 74 8.35 -12.86 -3.08
C GLY A 74 9.17 -11.58 -3.30
N LYS A 75 10.34 -11.67 -3.94
CA LYS A 75 11.26 -10.54 -4.09
C LYS A 75 10.65 -9.28 -4.73
N SER A 76 9.66 -9.46 -5.60
CA SER A 76 9.01 -8.37 -6.32
C SER A 76 7.48 -8.46 -6.33
N GLY A 77 6.91 -9.37 -5.55
CA GLY A 77 5.47 -9.52 -5.39
C GLY A 77 4.93 -8.79 -4.17
N ALA A 78 3.69 -8.37 -4.23
CA ALA A 78 2.99 -7.79 -3.08
C ALA A 78 2.75 -8.85 -1.98
N GLY A 79 2.61 -8.40 -0.72
CA GLY A 79 2.09 -9.29 0.32
C GLY A 79 0.69 -9.77 -0.04
N ILE A 80 -0.23 -8.82 -0.31
CA ILE A 80 -1.58 -9.07 -0.80
C ILE A 80 -1.80 -8.20 -2.04
N GLY A 81 -2.01 -8.81 -3.22
CA GLY A 81 -2.29 -8.08 -4.45
C GLY A 81 -1.56 -8.59 -5.67
N GLY A 82 -0.82 -7.73 -6.37
CA GLY A 82 -0.15 -8.06 -7.64
C GLY A 82 1.16 -8.82 -7.49
N GLY A 83 1.48 -9.61 -8.50
CA GLY A 83 2.83 -10.14 -8.70
C GLY A 83 3.76 -9.13 -9.36
N ASN A 84 4.97 -9.55 -9.67
CA ASN A 84 5.95 -8.77 -10.41
C ASN A 84 5.46 -8.46 -11.84
N ASN A 85 5.91 -7.36 -12.40
CA ASN A 85 5.68 -6.99 -13.80
C ASN A 85 7.03 -6.64 -14.47
N ASP A 86 7.84 -7.65 -14.73
CA ASP A 86 9.19 -7.48 -15.31
C ASP A 86 9.21 -6.78 -16.65
N ASN A 87 8.16 -6.97 -17.43
CA ASN A 87 8.08 -6.43 -18.78
C ASN A 87 7.52 -5.00 -18.81
N ASN A 88 7.16 -4.45 -17.66
CA ASN A 88 6.51 -3.15 -17.55
C ASN A 88 5.32 -2.99 -18.52
N VAL A 89 4.56 -4.06 -18.67
CA VAL A 89 3.37 -4.11 -19.52
C VAL A 89 2.21 -3.46 -18.77
N SER A 90 1.52 -2.57 -19.45
CA SER A 90 0.33 -1.94 -18.88
C SER A 90 -0.69 -2.97 -18.39
N ASN A 91 -1.31 -2.69 -17.25
CA ASN A 91 -2.34 -3.52 -16.63
C ASN A 91 -1.89 -4.88 -16.07
N ILE A 92 -0.63 -5.07 -15.77
CA ILE A 92 -0.07 -6.26 -15.12
C ILE A 92 0.52 -5.88 -13.76
N GLY A 93 0.61 -6.84 -12.85
CA GLY A 93 1.19 -6.66 -11.52
C GLY A 93 0.33 -5.84 -10.55
N LYS A 94 -0.91 -5.55 -10.91
CA LYS A 94 -1.81 -4.71 -10.11
C LYS A 94 -2.40 -5.43 -8.92
N GLY A 95 -2.61 -4.68 -7.83
CA GLY A 95 -3.48 -5.05 -6.72
C GLY A 95 -4.74 -4.18 -6.75
N GLU A 96 -5.88 -4.76 -7.11
CA GLU A 96 -7.11 -4.01 -7.35
C GLU A 96 -8.28 -4.57 -6.55
N HIS A 97 -9.22 -3.69 -6.11
CA HIS A 97 -10.42 -4.10 -5.39
C HIS A 97 -10.12 -5.00 -4.19
N ILE A 98 -9.17 -4.55 -3.36
CA ILE A 98 -8.77 -5.26 -2.14
C ILE A 98 -9.57 -4.67 -0.97
N THR A 99 -10.31 -5.52 -0.25
CA THR A 99 -11.12 -5.09 0.88
C THR A 99 -10.75 -5.86 2.14
N ILE A 100 -10.38 -5.15 3.20
CA ILE A 100 -10.18 -5.73 4.53
C ILE A 100 -11.31 -5.22 5.42
N LYS A 101 -12.18 -6.13 5.85
CA LYS A 101 -13.36 -5.82 6.68
C LYS A 101 -13.09 -6.06 8.15
N ASP A 102 -12.27 -7.05 8.48
CA ASP A 102 -11.94 -7.44 9.86
C ASP A 102 -10.74 -8.40 9.86
N GLY A 103 -10.28 -8.80 11.05
CA GLY A 103 -9.20 -9.74 11.28
C GLY A 103 -7.88 -9.09 11.67
N LYS A 104 -6.87 -9.94 11.92
CA LYS A 104 -5.48 -9.50 12.11
C LYS A 104 -4.69 -9.81 10.86
N VAL A 105 -4.41 -8.79 10.08
CA VAL A 105 -3.73 -8.90 8.79
C VAL A 105 -2.30 -8.37 8.88
N THR A 106 -1.35 -9.19 8.51
CA THR A 106 0.06 -8.79 8.33
C THR A 106 0.45 -9.08 6.89
N ALA A 107 0.78 -8.05 6.15
CA ALA A 107 1.14 -8.13 4.75
C ALA A 107 2.52 -7.50 4.50
N THR A 108 3.43 -8.23 3.90
CA THR A 108 4.80 -7.76 3.59
C THR A 108 5.09 -7.94 2.11
N GLY A 109 5.43 -6.86 1.45
CA GLY A 109 5.85 -6.85 0.04
C GLY A 109 7.35 -7.19 -0.10
N GLY A 110 7.74 -7.65 -1.28
CA GLY A 110 9.14 -7.78 -1.68
C GLY A 110 9.72 -6.46 -2.19
N GLY A 111 11.00 -6.40 -2.53
CA GLY A 111 11.83 -5.23 -2.86
C GLY A 111 11.10 -4.00 -3.39
N GLY A 112 10.59 -4.04 -4.62
CA GLY A 112 9.85 -2.92 -5.20
C GLY A 112 8.32 -3.00 -5.04
N ALA A 113 7.78 -3.92 -4.22
CA ALA A 113 6.36 -4.19 -4.14
C ALA A 113 5.69 -3.64 -2.87
N ALA A 114 4.39 -3.39 -2.95
CA ALA A 114 3.60 -2.96 -1.81
C ALA A 114 3.35 -4.10 -0.80
N GLY A 115 3.14 -3.75 0.47
CA GLY A 115 2.59 -4.69 1.46
C GLY A 115 1.20 -5.15 1.04
N ILE A 116 0.30 -4.19 0.75
CA ILE A 116 -1.04 -4.43 0.21
C ILE A 116 -1.20 -3.57 -1.03
N GLY A 117 -1.38 -4.19 -2.21
CA GLY A 117 -1.60 -3.49 -3.47
C GLY A 117 -0.75 -4.01 -4.62
N GLY A 118 -0.02 -3.14 -5.32
CA GLY A 118 0.76 -3.50 -6.50
C GLY A 118 2.03 -4.25 -6.19
N GLY A 119 2.42 -5.18 -7.07
CA GLY A 119 3.77 -5.71 -7.15
C GLY A 119 4.72 -4.68 -7.77
N PHE A 120 5.96 -5.07 -8.08
CA PHE A 120 6.89 -4.23 -8.83
C PHE A 120 6.26 -3.80 -10.16
N ALA A 121 6.41 -2.53 -10.51
CA ALA A 121 5.77 -1.87 -11.65
C ALA A 121 4.23 -2.04 -11.70
N GLY A 122 3.62 -2.37 -10.57
CA GLY A 122 2.19 -2.59 -10.44
C GLY A 122 1.47 -1.50 -9.65
N ALA A 123 0.32 -1.08 -10.16
CA ALA A 123 -0.54 -0.12 -9.47
C ALA A 123 -1.30 -0.78 -8.30
N GLY A 124 -1.63 0.03 -7.28
CA GLY A 124 -2.56 -0.33 -6.22
C GLY A 124 -3.81 0.52 -6.29
N SER A 125 -4.96 -0.05 -6.62
CA SER A 125 -6.20 0.69 -6.79
C SER A 125 -7.40 0.09 -6.08
N ASP A 126 -8.35 0.95 -5.70
CA ASP A 126 -9.58 0.55 -5.02
C ASP A 126 -9.33 -0.32 -3.78
N ILE A 127 -8.42 0.13 -2.92
CA ILE A 127 -8.06 -0.57 -1.68
C ILE A 127 -8.87 0.03 -0.54
N THR A 128 -9.65 -0.80 0.15
CA THR A 128 -10.47 -0.38 1.28
C THR A 128 -10.12 -1.17 2.53
N VAL A 129 -9.80 -0.46 3.62
CA VAL A 129 -9.67 -1.04 4.96
C VAL A 129 -10.81 -0.48 5.81
N SER A 130 -11.77 -1.33 6.16
CA SER A 130 -12.96 -0.96 6.91
C SER A 130 -13.06 -1.62 8.30
N GLY A 131 -12.04 -2.35 8.71
CA GLY A 131 -11.97 -2.99 10.03
C GLY A 131 -10.69 -3.75 10.27
N GLY A 132 -10.58 -4.32 11.47
CA GLY A 132 -9.47 -5.17 11.86
C GLY A 132 -8.19 -4.44 12.30
N ILE A 133 -7.17 -5.24 12.58
CA ILE A 133 -5.81 -4.77 12.90
C ILE A 133 -4.93 -5.11 11.70
N VAL A 134 -4.53 -4.08 10.96
CA VAL A 134 -3.78 -4.25 9.71
C VAL A 134 -2.36 -3.70 9.86
N THR A 135 -1.39 -4.54 9.58
CA THR A 135 0.02 -4.12 9.45
C THR A 135 0.47 -4.42 8.03
N ALA A 136 0.78 -3.39 7.27
CA ALA A 136 1.24 -3.49 5.90
C ALA A 136 2.63 -2.87 5.77
N THR A 137 3.60 -3.66 5.31
CA THR A 137 4.98 -3.22 5.11
C THR A 137 5.36 -3.38 3.66
N GLY A 138 5.73 -2.31 3.01
CA GLY A 138 6.30 -2.32 1.67
C GLY A 138 7.71 -2.89 1.64
N GLY A 139 8.14 -3.36 0.49
CA GLY A 139 9.54 -3.64 0.22
C GLY A 139 10.35 -2.34 0.11
N GLU A 140 11.62 -2.43 -0.26
CA GLU A 140 12.57 -1.29 -0.24
C GLU A 140 12.04 -0.04 -0.97
N ASP A 141 11.39 -0.23 -2.11
CA ASP A 141 10.85 0.84 -2.94
C ASP A 141 9.31 0.80 -3.07
N GLY A 142 8.64 -0.07 -2.33
CA GLY A 142 7.20 -0.24 -2.34
C GLY A 142 6.48 0.49 -1.21
N ALA A 143 5.22 0.82 -1.41
CA ALA A 143 4.36 1.39 -0.38
C ALA A 143 3.94 0.35 0.68
N GLY A 144 3.62 0.79 1.90
CA GLY A 144 2.92 -0.07 2.87
C GLY A 144 1.57 -0.53 2.31
N ILE A 145 0.70 0.44 1.96
CA ILE A 145 -0.58 0.20 1.28
C ILE A 145 -0.61 1.08 0.02
N GLY A 146 -0.73 0.46 -1.16
CA GLY A 146 -0.87 1.18 -2.43
C GLY A 146 -0.06 0.57 -3.57
N SER A 147 0.81 1.32 -4.23
CA SER A 147 1.54 0.80 -5.39
C SER A 147 2.93 0.27 -5.07
N GLY A 148 3.44 -0.54 -5.97
CA GLY A 148 4.87 -0.80 -6.05
C GLY A 148 5.65 0.35 -6.66
N GLU A 149 6.94 0.15 -6.82
CA GLU A 149 7.88 1.00 -7.57
C GLU A 149 7.50 1.04 -9.05
N ASP A 150 7.84 2.12 -9.75
CA ASP A 150 7.67 2.31 -11.19
C ASP A 150 6.23 2.09 -11.72
N ALA A 151 5.22 2.22 -10.86
CA ALA A 151 3.81 2.08 -11.25
C ALA A 151 3.24 3.32 -11.97
N GLY A 152 4.03 4.38 -12.09
CA GLY A 152 3.69 5.58 -12.88
C GLY A 152 2.80 6.61 -12.16
N SER A 153 2.19 7.51 -12.94
CA SER A 153 1.41 8.65 -12.44
C SER A 153 0.10 8.27 -11.74
N ASP A 154 -0.44 7.11 -12.02
CA ASP A 154 -1.65 6.56 -11.40
C ASP A 154 -1.32 5.30 -10.58
N GLY A 155 -0.14 5.30 -9.98
CA GLY A 155 0.39 4.17 -9.23
C GLY A 155 -0.53 3.75 -8.09
N ALA A 156 -0.92 4.69 -7.23
CA ALA A 156 -1.83 4.41 -6.13
C ALA A 156 -3.08 5.28 -6.23
N THR A 157 -4.25 4.66 -6.37
CA THR A 157 -5.52 5.39 -6.54
C THR A 157 -6.65 4.79 -5.71
N ASN A 158 -7.58 5.65 -5.25
CA ASN A 158 -8.77 5.22 -4.49
C ASN A 158 -8.45 4.35 -3.26
N ILE A 159 -7.57 4.83 -2.41
CA ILE A 159 -7.29 4.15 -1.13
C ILE A 159 -8.21 4.74 -0.05
N LYS A 160 -8.98 3.89 0.61
CA LYS A 160 -9.91 4.29 1.67
C LYS A 160 -9.63 3.56 2.97
N ILE A 161 -9.47 4.34 4.04
CA ILE A 161 -9.44 3.85 5.42
C ILE A 161 -10.72 4.38 6.08
N ASP A 162 -11.70 3.50 6.25
CA ASP A 162 -13.08 3.87 6.59
C ASP A 162 -13.64 2.94 7.68
N LYS A 163 -14.56 3.46 8.49
CA LYS A 163 -15.38 2.69 9.46
C LYS A 163 -14.63 1.80 10.47
N ILE A 164 -13.37 2.05 10.74
CA ILE A 164 -12.62 1.28 11.73
C ILE A 164 -13.00 1.81 13.13
N ASP A 165 -13.90 1.12 13.81
CA ASP A 165 -14.37 1.51 15.15
C ASP A 165 -13.34 1.15 16.24
N ASP A 166 -12.83 -0.09 16.28
CA ASP A 166 -11.88 -0.59 17.27
C ASP A 166 -10.58 -1.15 16.64
N GLY A 167 -10.30 -0.80 15.37
CA GLY A 167 -9.13 -1.30 14.63
C GLY A 167 -8.00 -0.29 14.48
N GLU A 168 -6.88 -0.80 14.01
CA GLU A 168 -5.67 -0.01 13.75
C GLU A 168 -5.10 -0.37 12.38
N VAL A 169 -4.69 0.64 11.63
CA VAL A 169 -3.88 0.48 10.42
C VAL A 169 -2.49 1.02 10.68
N THR A 170 -1.50 0.15 10.60
CA THR A 170 -0.09 0.51 10.59
C THR A 170 0.46 0.22 9.19
N ALA A 171 0.81 1.26 8.46
CA ALA A 171 1.35 1.18 7.12
C ALA A 171 2.77 1.75 7.08
N ILE A 172 3.72 0.94 6.67
CA ILE A 172 5.14 1.27 6.65
C ILE A 172 5.65 1.12 5.22
N GLY A 173 6.09 2.19 4.61
CA GLY A 173 6.77 2.15 3.32
C GLY A 173 8.22 1.71 3.45
N GLY A 174 8.80 1.23 2.36
CA GLY A 174 10.23 1.01 2.27
C GLY A 174 11.01 2.34 2.12
N ASN A 175 12.30 2.28 1.85
CA ASN A 175 13.18 3.47 1.81
C ASN A 175 12.66 4.58 0.88
N ASN A 176 12.08 4.20 -0.25
CA ASN A 176 11.49 5.12 -1.21
C ASN A 176 9.97 4.91 -1.40
N GLY A 177 9.30 4.22 -0.50
CA GLY A 177 7.86 3.97 -0.52
C GLY A 177 7.11 4.78 0.55
N ALA A 178 5.92 5.24 0.24
CA ALA A 178 5.02 5.87 1.20
C ALA A 178 4.43 4.85 2.19
N GLY A 179 4.06 5.30 3.39
CA GLY A 179 3.28 4.45 4.29
C GLY A 179 1.96 4.04 3.64
N ILE A 180 1.13 5.03 3.27
CA ILE A 180 -0.09 4.84 2.48
C ILE A 180 0.03 5.70 1.24
N GLY A 181 0.03 5.08 0.06
CA GLY A 181 0.15 5.78 -1.21
C GLY A 181 1.02 5.06 -2.21
N SER A 182 2.06 5.69 -2.73
CA SER A 182 2.83 5.09 -3.82
C SER A 182 4.23 4.64 -3.43
N GLY A 183 4.75 3.71 -4.20
CA GLY A 183 6.17 3.35 -4.22
C GLY A 183 7.03 4.41 -4.92
N ASN A 184 8.31 4.11 -5.06
CA ASN A 184 9.28 4.95 -5.74
C ASN A 184 8.88 5.25 -7.18
N LYS A 185 9.13 6.46 -7.67
CA LYS A 185 8.77 6.94 -9.04
C LYS A 185 7.31 6.73 -9.42
N SER A 186 6.44 6.77 -8.41
CA SER A 186 5.01 6.58 -8.58
C SER A 186 4.26 7.66 -7.83
N SER A 187 3.08 8.05 -8.32
CA SER A 187 2.24 9.04 -7.66
C SER A 187 1.01 8.42 -7.00
N ALA A 188 0.49 9.13 -6.01
CA ALA A 188 -0.70 8.70 -5.27
C ALA A 188 -1.81 9.74 -5.39
N LYS A 189 -3.05 9.26 -5.66
CA LYS A 189 -4.23 10.10 -5.82
C LYS A 189 -5.45 9.51 -5.12
N TYR A 190 -6.34 10.38 -4.66
CA TYR A 190 -7.61 10.00 -4.05
C TYR A 190 -7.46 9.08 -2.84
N ILE A 191 -6.67 9.54 -1.85
CA ILE A 191 -6.55 8.85 -0.56
C ILE A 191 -7.54 9.47 0.42
N GLU A 192 -8.37 8.65 1.03
CA GLU A 192 -9.36 9.07 2.01
C GLU A 192 -9.16 8.34 3.34
N VAL A 193 -9.08 9.11 4.44
CA VAL A 193 -9.11 8.59 5.81
C VAL A 193 -10.31 9.22 6.52
N SER A 194 -11.31 8.43 6.84
CA SER A 194 -12.55 8.92 7.44
C SER A 194 -12.73 8.53 8.91
N LYS A 195 -12.12 7.42 9.36
CA LYS A 195 -12.25 6.92 10.72
C LYS A 195 -11.13 5.95 11.09
N GLY A 196 -10.93 5.70 12.39
CA GLY A 196 -9.98 4.72 12.92
C GLY A 196 -8.68 5.31 13.41
N THR A 197 -7.79 4.45 13.89
CA THR A 197 -6.42 4.80 14.24
C THR A 197 -5.50 4.40 13.08
N VAL A 198 -4.83 5.38 12.50
CA VAL A 198 -3.95 5.20 11.34
C VAL A 198 -2.56 5.71 11.68
N LYS A 199 -1.57 4.83 11.53
CA LYS A 199 -0.15 5.17 11.59
C LYS A 199 0.46 4.89 10.23
N ALA A 200 0.89 5.92 9.55
CA ALA A 200 1.52 5.83 8.24
C ALA A 200 2.94 6.39 8.30
N THR A 201 3.92 5.57 8.01
CA THR A 201 5.34 5.95 8.03
C THR A 201 5.93 5.75 6.64
N GLY A 202 6.38 6.81 6.04
CA GLY A 202 7.14 6.77 4.79
C GLY A 202 8.62 6.46 5.03
N GLY A 203 9.27 5.93 4.02
CA GLY A 203 10.72 5.77 4.02
C GLY A 203 11.46 7.08 3.81
N ILE A 204 12.79 7.01 3.71
CA ILE A 204 13.70 8.17 3.71
C ILE A 204 13.27 9.27 2.73
N ASN A 205 12.84 8.89 1.54
CA ASN A 205 12.46 9.82 0.47
C ASN A 205 10.93 9.96 0.27
N SER A 206 10.12 9.53 1.21
CA SER A 206 8.70 9.32 0.95
C SER A 206 7.79 9.95 1.98
N ALA A 207 6.57 10.24 1.56
CA ALA A 207 5.55 10.74 2.46
C ALA A 207 5.03 9.65 3.42
N GLY A 208 4.54 10.06 4.59
CA GLY A 208 3.74 9.17 5.44
C GLY A 208 2.47 8.73 4.71
N ILE A 209 1.70 9.72 4.20
CA ILE A 209 0.53 9.49 3.33
C ILE A 209 0.70 10.30 2.05
N GLY A 210 0.79 9.64 0.90
CA GLY A 210 0.91 10.29 -0.41
C GLY A 210 1.98 9.70 -1.32
N GLY A 211 2.88 10.52 -1.84
CA GLY A 211 3.90 10.12 -2.80
C GLY A 211 5.06 9.34 -2.22
N GLY A 212 5.55 8.35 -2.93
CA GLY A 212 6.87 7.77 -2.73
C GLY A 212 8.00 8.69 -3.19
N GLY A 213 9.22 8.22 -3.24
CA GLY A 213 10.35 8.96 -3.84
C GLY A 213 10.02 9.36 -5.27
N GLU A 214 10.25 10.61 -5.63
CA GLU A 214 9.90 11.22 -6.94
C GLU A 214 8.38 11.19 -7.26
N GLY A 215 7.53 10.96 -6.24
CA GLY A 215 6.08 10.82 -6.39
C GLY A 215 5.28 11.99 -5.80
N PHE A 216 4.18 12.33 -6.48
CA PHE A 216 3.23 13.33 -6.00
C PHE A 216 2.17 12.70 -5.09
N GLY A 217 1.65 13.49 -4.12
CA GLY A 217 0.48 13.15 -3.34
C GLY A 217 -0.65 14.14 -3.64
N GLU A 218 -1.73 13.67 -4.28
CA GLU A 218 -2.81 14.53 -4.77
C GLU A 218 -4.18 14.06 -4.27
N HIS A 219 -5.12 15.00 -4.08
CA HIS A 219 -6.49 14.72 -3.62
C HIS A 219 -6.55 13.85 -2.34
N ILE A 220 -5.78 14.23 -1.34
CA ILE A 220 -5.76 13.51 -0.05
C ILE A 220 -6.76 14.15 0.89
N THR A 221 -7.69 13.38 1.42
CA THR A 221 -8.70 13.87 2.36
C THR A 221 -8.63 13.11 3.68
N VAL A 222 -8.51 13.83 4.79
CA VAL A 222 -8.71 13.30 6.13
C VAL A 222 -9.97 13.96 6.72
N SER A 223 -11.02 13.18 6.86
CA SER A 223 -12.32 13.66 7.38
C SER A 223 -12.61 13.22 8.81
N GLY A 224 -11.78 12.33 9.39
CA GLY A 224 -11.95 11.84 10.75
C GLY A 224 -10.81 10.92 11.20
N GLY A 225 -11.00 10.31 12.39
CA GLY A 225 -10.05 9.38 12.97
C GLY A 225 -8.88 10.01 13.72
N LYS A 226 -7.98 9.16 14.21
CA LYS A 226 -6.68 9.54 14.77
C LYS A 226 -5.61 9.15 13.75
N VAL A 227 -5.00 10.12 13.11
CA VAL A 227 -4.01 9.93 12.04
C VAL A 227 -2.66 10.44 12.51
N GLU A 228 -1.67 9.55 12.47
CA GLU A 228 -0.26 9.87 12.67
C GLU A 228 0.46 9.56 11.34
N ALA A 229 0.85 10.60 10.61
CA ALA A 229 1.53 10.51 9.34
C ALA A 229 2.96 11.05 9.48
N GLN A 230 3.94 10.17 9.34
CA GLN A 230 5.36 10.49 9.47
C GLN A 230 6.03 10.35 8.10
N GLY A 231 6.49 11.43 7.54
CA GLY A 231 7.38 11.41 6.37
C GLY A 231 8.82 11.02 6.75
N GLY A 232 9.55 10.47 5.81
CA GLY A 232 10.99 10.29 5.94
C GLY A 232 11.76 11.59 5.79
N GLU A 233 13.08 11.54 5.79
CA GLU A 233 13.96 12.72 5.81
C GLU A 233 13.58 13.75 4.74
N ASN A 234 13.24 13.30 3.53
CA ASN A 234 12.93 14.12 2.37
C ASN A 234 11.45 14.11 1.97
N GLY A 235 10.58 13.44 2.75
CA GLY A 235 9.17 13.30 2.45
C GLY A 235 8.26 14.07 3.40
N ALA A 236 7.12 14.52 2.90
CA ALA A 236 6.10 15.17 3.70
C ALA A 236 5.41 14.19 4.69
N GLY A 237 4.87 14.68 5.79
CA GLY A 237 3.97 13.88 6.61
C GLY A 237 2.77 13.43 5.80
N ILE A 238 2.08 14.39 5.14
CA ILE A 238 0.99 14.15 4.19
C ILE A 238 1.29 14.96 2.93
N GLY A 239 1.43 14.30 1.77
CA GLY A 239 1.66 14.97 0.48
C GLY A 239 2.71 14.31 -0.39
N GLY A 240 3.71 15.06 -0.84
CA GLY A 240 4.75 14.57 -1.77
C GLY A 240 5.92 13.88 -1.08
N GLY A 241 6.57 12.95 -1.79
CA GLY A 241 7.89 12.44 -1.45
C GLY A 241 9.01 13.38 -1.95
N TYR A 242 10.24 12.91 -1.92
CA TYR A 242 11.40 13.61 -2.52
C TYR A 242 11.09 13.98 -3.97
N LEU A 243 11.36 15.22 -4.37
CA LEU A 243 10.99 15.82 -5.66
C LEU A 243 9.47 15.84 -5.95
N GLY A 244 8.62 15.41 -5.03
CA GLY A 244 7.17 15.35 -5.19
C GLY A 244 6.43 16.52 -4.55
N SER A 245 5.38 16.98 -5.20
CA SER A 245 4.47 17.99 -4.66
C SER A 245 3.29 17.35 -3.92
N GLY A 246 2.74 18.09 -2.96
CA GLY A 246 1.47 17.74 -2.31
C GLY A 246 0.39 18.73 -2.73
N ASN A 247 -0.64 18.26 -3.44
CA ASN A 247 -1.68 19.09 -3.99
C ASN A 247 -3.07 18.64 -3.55
N GLU A 248 -3.97 19.59 -3.34
CA GLU A 248 -5.37 19.34 -2.97
C GLU A 248 -5.51 18.44 -1.73
N ILE A 249 -4.85 18.85 -0.65
CA ILE A 249 -4.88 18.13 0.63
C ILE A 249 -5.93 18.79 1.54
N ASN A 250 -6.93 18.03 1.93
CA ASN A 250 -8.07 18.50 2.69
C ASN A 250 -8.14 17.82 4.06
N ILE A 251 -7.91 18.56 5.13
CA ILE A 251 -8.10 18.10 6.50
C ILE A 251 -9.45 18.65 7.01
N LYS A 252 -10.48 17.83 6.98
CA LYS A 252 -11.87 18.20 7.34
C LYS A 252 -12.24 17.82 8.76
N GLY A 253 -11.46 16.96 9.42
CA GLY A 253 -11.77 16.50 10.78
C GLY A 253 -10.74 15.52 11.31
N GLY A 254 -10.99 15.00 12.52
CA GLY A 254 -10.11 14.05 13.19
C GLY A 254 -9.00 14.69 14.03
N LYS A 255 -8.17 13.82 14.63
CA LYS A 255 -6.94 14.24 15.31
C LYS A 255 -5.77 13.85 14.42
N VAL A 256 -5.23 14.81 13.69
CA VAL A 256 -4.16 14.60 12.72
C VAL A 256 -2.83 15.12 13.26
N THR A 257 -1.83 14.27 13.23
CA THR A 257 -0.42 14.63 13.45
C THR A 257 0.34 14.29 12.18
N ALA A 258 0.72 15.30 11.43
CA ALA A 258 1.51 15.15 10.22
C ALA A 258 2.91 15.73 10.46
N THR A 259 3.91 14.89 10.42
CA THR A 259 5.30 15.27 10.65
C THR A 259 6.11 15.04 9.38
N GLY A 260 6.59 16.10 8.78
CA GLY A 260 7.55 16.02 7.67
C GLY A 260 8.94 15.65 8.16
N GLY A 261 9.75 15.15 7.26
CA GLY A 261 11.16 14.94 7.53
C GLY A 261 11.95 16.26 7.64
N ALA A 262 13.24 16.14 7.85
CA ALA A 262 14.12 17.31 8.07
C ALA A 262 14.05 18.36 6.93
N ASN A 263 13.78 17.91 5.72
CA ASN A 263 13.78 18.73 4.51
C ASN A 263 12.39 18.93 3.88
N ALA A 264 11.31 18.50 4.53
CA ALA A 264 9.99 18.45 3.94
C ALA A 264 8.89 19.05 4.83
N ALA A 265 7.73 19.31 4.24
CA ALA A 265 6.60 19.86 4.95
C ALA A 265 5.89 18.84 5.84
N GLY A 266 5.27 19.27 6.94
CA GLY A 266 4.29 18.44 7.66
C GLY A 266 3.14 18.04 6.75
N ILE A 267 2.55 19.02 6.04
CA ILE A 267 1.54 18.81 5.00
C ILE A 267 1.96 19.62 3.77
N GLY A 268 2.04 19.00 2.60
CA GLY A 268 2.43 19.66 1.34
C GLY A 268 3.50 18.92 0.57
N GLY A 269 4.51 19.60 0.10
CA GLY A 269 5.59 19.01 -0.70
C GLY A 269 6.69 18.35 0.12
N GLY A 270 7.37 17.39 -0.50
CA GLY A 270 8.63 16.88 -0.01
C GLY A 270 9.79 17.83 -0.33
N SER A 271 11.01 17.37 -0.08
CA SER A 271 12.20 18.16 -0.43
C SER A 271 12.43 18.21 -1.93
N LYS A 272 13.12 19.22 -2.36
CA LYS A 272 13.55 19.39 -3.75
C LYS A 272 15.07 19.32 -3.89
N ASP A 273 15.54 18.99 -5.06
CA ASP A 273 16.95 19.16 -5.41
C ASP A 273 17.26 20.66 -5.44
N PRO A 274 18.31 21.15 -4.77
CA PRO A 274 18.71 22.55 -4.84
C PRO A 274 18.99 23.07 -6.26
N SER A 275 19.30 22.18 -7.19
CA SER A 275 19.56 22.50 -8.59
C SER A 275 18.30 22.48 -9.48
N ASP A 276 17.18 21.98 -8.98
CA ASP A 276 15.89 21.90 -9.71
C ASP A 276 14.82 22.76 -9.04
N ASN A 277 14.22 23.64 -9.84
CA ASN A 277 13.19 24.57 -9.36
C ASN A 277 11.75 24.04 -9.45
N SER A 278 11.55 22.79 -9.88
CA SER A 278 10.26 22.31 -10.39
C SER A 278 9.39 21.51 -9.41
N SER A 279 9.88 21.12 -8.24
CA SER A 279 9.17 20.19 -7.36
C SER A 279 9.25 20.52 -5.88
N GLY A 280 8.52 19.83 -5.04
CA GLY A 280 8.46 20.06 -3.60
C GLY A 280 7.47 21.14 -3.18
N ASN A 281 6.51 21.48 -4.02
CA ASN A 281 5.49 22.50 -3.72
C ASN A 281 4.29 21.90 -2.99
N GLY A 282 3.65 22.70 -2.14
CA GLY A 282 2.32 22.43 -1.61
C GLY A 282 1.33 23.43 -2.21
N SER A 283 0.20 22.95 -2.73
CA SER A 283 -0.85 23.82 -3.25
C SER A 283 -2.25 23.35 -2.84
N ASN A 284 -3.17 24.27 -2.64
CA ASN A 284 -4.56 23.97 -2.24
C ASN A 284 -4.61 23.05 -0.98
N ILE A 285 -4.03 23.51 0.10
CA ILE A 285 -3.97 22.82 1.39
C ILE A 285 -4.98 23.43 2.36
#